data_a6538fa5e8a80e970f767f43e2985f72
#
_entry.id   a6538fa5e8a80e970f767f43e2985f72
#
_cell.length_a   1.000
_cell.length_b   1.000
_cell.length_c   1.000
_cell.angle_alpha   90.00
_cell.angle_beta   90.00
_cell.angle_gamma   90.00
#
_symmetry.space_group_name_H-M   'P 1'
#
loop_
_entity.id
_entity.type
_entity.pdbx_description
1 polymer ?
#
loop_
_entity_poly.entity_id
_entity_poly.type
_entity_poly.pdbx_seq_one_letter_code
_entity_poly.pdbx_strand_id
1 'polypeptide(L)'
;MSDTLNEIVIAGAGMAGLHAAEALRERGYEGRLTLVGEEAHRPYSRPPLSKEALTGVGLEPTGGDPGWLVGHRALRLREDSVIDGLDLDFRPSTRVVGLDTAAREVRVEGPGERDSLRYDGLIVATGARARRPDTDLAGVHVLRTLDDAEAVRAAFDSSGHLVVVGAGFVGAEVAASARAVGMEVTLIEAAPTPLTRVVDPRIGGVLTDLHRENGVDVRLGVGVSGFEGAGRVERVRLADGSAIDASLVVAGVGVHLNTEWLRGSGVELFDDGSVVCDEYSATSVPNVYAVGDLANWPHPRFGGRIRLEHWTNASEQGEAAARNLLAGSGRTPFTPVPYFWSDQYRKKIQLLGQGAPADQVSFVHGSPEDRKFVAFLGRGGMLTGVLGLRSTPRTMRYRGLLEKPTTWDEALAAAGVTPSR
;
A
#
# COMPACT_ATOMS: atom_id res chain seq x y z
N MET A 1 -21.09 11.15 -30.76
CA MET A 1 -22.11 10.45 -29.96
C MET A 1 -21.36 9.86 -28.78
N SER A 2 -21.75 10.16 -27.55
CA SER A 2 -21.18 9.50 -26.37
C SER A 2 -21.61 8.04 -26.47
N ASP A 3 -20.65 7.11 -26.63
CA ASP A 3 -20.95 5.68 -26.55
C ASP A 3 -21.56 5.45 -25.15
N THR A 4 -22.79 4.99 -25.11
CA THR A 4 -23.47 4.68 -23.86
C THR A 4 -22.74 3.51 -23.22
N LEU A 5 -22.18 3.68 -22.01
CA LEU A 5 -21.55 2.62 -21.25
C LEU A 5 -22.65 1.74 -20.64
N ASN A 6 -22.82 0.51 -21.13
CA ASN A 6 -23.82 -0.45 -20.60
C ASN A 6 -23.17 -1.47 -19.65
N GLU A 7 -21.89 -1.80 -19.88
CA GLU A 7 -21.16 -2.77 -19.09
C GLU A 7 -19.81 -2.20 -18.64
N ILE A 8 -19.61 -2.09 -17.33
CA ILE A 8 -18.32 -1.71 -16.74
C ILE A 8 -17.77 -2.87 -15.95
N VAL A 9 -16.51 -3.20 -16.23
CA VAL A 9 -15.74 -4.21 -15.47
C VAL A 9 -14.71 -3.50 -14.61
N ILE A 10 -14.64 -3.88 -13.33
CA ILE A 10 -13.59 -3.47 -12.39
C ILE A 10 -12.74 -4.70 -12.08
N ALA A 11 -11.51 -4.71 -12.56
CA ALA A 11 -10.55 -5.78 -12.36
C ALA A 11 -9.74 -5.54 -11.09
N GLY A 12 -10.14 -6.16 -9.98
CA GLY A 12 -9.53 -6.02 -8.66
C GLY A 12 -10.53 -5.55 -7.59
N ALA A 13 -10.86 -6.43 -6.65
CA ALA A 13 -11.81 -6.18 -5.55
C ALA A 13 -11.11 -5.67 -4.28
N GLY A 14 -10.08 -4.84 -4.42
CA GLY A 14 -9.45 -4.14 -3.30
C GLY A 14 -10.10 -2.78 -3.03
N MET A 15 -9.40 -1.93 -2.24
CA MET A 15 -9.82 -0.57 -1.90
C MET A 15 -10.20 0.26 -3.14
N ALA A 16 -9.30 0.32 -4.13
CA ALA A 16 -9.51 1.14 -5.32
C ALA A 16 -10.71 0.67 -6.14
N GLY A 17 -10.89 -0.67 -6.28
CA GLY A 17 -12.02 -1.24 -7.01
C GLY A 17 -13.36 -0.98 -6.32
N LEU A 18 -13.43 -1.14 -5.00
CA LEU A 18 -14.66 -0.85 -4.25
C LEU A 18 -15.05 0.63 -4.35
N HIS A 19 -14.11 1.55 -4.12
CA HIS A 19 -14.39 2.98 -4.21
C HIS A 19 -14.75 3.42 -5.64
N ALA A 20 -14.18 2.77 -6.67
CA ALA A 20 -14.62 2.99 -8.04
C ALA A 20 -16.06 2.53 -8.26
N ALA A 21 -16.45 1.36 -7.72
CA ALA A 21 -17.83 0.85 -7.82
C ALA A 21 -18.83 1.77 -7.10
N GLU A 22 -18.51 2.19 -5.88
CA GLU A 22 -19.30 3.17 -5.13
C GLU A 22 -19.49 4.47 -5.93
N ALA A 23 -18.41 5.06 -6.42
CA ALA A 23 -18.45 6.31 -7.17
C ALA A 23 -19.24 6.21 -8.49
N LEU A 24 -19.20 5.06 -9.18
CA LEU A 24 -20.04 4.82 -10.36
C LEU A 24 -21.53 4.88 -10.00
N ARG A 25 -21.92 4.15 -8.95
CA ARG A 25 -23.33 4.12 -8.49
C ARG A 25 -23.81 5.47 -7.96
N GLU A 26 -23.02 6.15 -7.15
CA GLU A 26 -23.31 7.49 -6.63
C GLU A 26 -23.51 8.53 -7.74
N ARG A 27 -22.89 8.32 -8.91
CA ARG A 27 -23.02 9.20 -10.09
C ARG A 27 -24.11 8.76 -11.05
N GLY A 28 -24.95 7.81 -10.64
CA GLY A 28 -26.13 7.39 -11.40
C GLY A 28 -25.83 6.41 -12.53
N TYR A 29 -24.70 5.70 -12.48
CA TYR A 29 -24.48 4.59 -13.44
C TYR A 29 -25.39 3.42 -13.09
N GLU A 30 -26.33 3.10 -13.98
CA GLU A 30 -27.33 2.02 -13.82
C GLU A 30 -27.02 0.76 -14.63
N GLY A 31 -25.97 0.80 -15.48
CA GLY A 31 -25.55 -0.36 -16.29
C GLY A 31 -25.00 -1.51 -15.45
N ARG A 32 -24.70 -2.62 -16.11
CA ARG A 32 -24.08 -3.78 -15.47
C ARG A 32 -22.71 -3.42 -14.93
N LEU A 33 -22.47 -3.71 -13.66
CA LEU A 33 -21.20 -3.44 -12.96
C LEU A 33 -20.64 -4.73 -12.39
N THR A 34 -19.54 -5.21 -12.98
CA THR A 34 -18.87 -6.43 -12.55
C THR A 34 -17.62 -6.08 -11.76
N LEU A 35 -17.49 -6.62 -10.54
CA LEU A 35 -16.31 -6.49 -9.69
C LEU A 35 -15.61 -7.85 -9.54
N VAL A 36 -14.38 -7.98 -10.06
CA VAL A 36 -13.61 -9.23 -10.07
C VAL A 36 -12.54 -9.19 -9.00
N GLY A 37 -12.46 -10.21 -8.13
CA GLY A 37 -11.47 -10.35 -7.07
C GLY A 37 -10.81 -11.73 -7.04
N GLU A 38 -9.47 -11.77 -6.99
CA GLU A 38 -8.71 -13.02 -6.89
C GLU A 38 -8.88 -13.69 -5.51
N GLU A 39 -9.04 -12.90 -4.47
CA GLU A 39 -9.28 -13.39 -3.11
C GLU A 39 -10.74 -13.85 -2.91
N ALA A 40 -10.93 -14.83 -2.02
CA ALA A 40 -12.27 -15.34 -1.68
C ALA A 40 -13.09 -14.35 -0.84
N HIS A 41 -12.45 -13.29 -0.36
CA HIS A 41 -13.03 -12.34 0.61
C HIS A 41 -13.68 -11.15 -0.09
N ARG A 42 -14.69 -10.56 0.58
CA ARG A 42 -15.20 -9.23 0.20
C ARG A 42 -14.10 -8.19 0.38
N PRO A 43 -14.18 -7.02 -0.29
CA PRO A 43 -13.23 -5.94 -0.12
C PRO A 43 -12.99 -5.57 1.36
N TYR A 44 -11.73 -5.52 1.79
CA TYR A 44 -11.33 -5.26 3.17
C TYR A 44 -10.14 -4.29 3.26
N SER A 45 -9.92 -3.73 4.46
CA SER A 45 -8.84 -2.80 4.76
C SER A 45 -7.54 -3.54 5.07
N ARG A 46 -6.47 -3.30 4.30
CA ARG A 46 -5.17 -3.96 4.49
C ARG A 46 -4.30 -3.36 5.60
N PRO A 47 -4.36 -2.04 5.93
CA PRO A 47 -3.50 -1.47 6.98
C PRO A 47 -3.58 -2.16 8.35
N PRO A 48 -4.70 -2.73 8.80
CA PRO A 48 -4.74 -3.47 10.05
C PRO A 48 -4.03 -4.83 10.03
N LEU A 49 -3.74 -5.40 8.84
CA LEU A 49 -3.15 -6.73 8.70
C LEU A 49 -1.79 -6.88 9.41
N SER A 50 -0.96 -5.82 9.41
CA SER A 50 0.34 -5.78 10.08
C SER A 50 0.27 -5.34 11.55
N LYS A 51 -0.90 -5.01 12.07
CA LYS A 51 -1.13 -4.39 13.38
C LYS A 51 -2.13 -5.20 14.22
N GLU A 52 -3.37 -4.75 14.25
CA GLU A 52 -4.44 -5.35 15.05
C GLU A 52 -4.67 -6.82 14.69
N ALA A 53 -4.61 -7.17 13.42
CA ALA A 53 -4.75 -8.54 12.95
C ALA A 53 -3.69 -9.48 13.54
N LEU A 54 -2.46 -9.00 13.77
CA LEU A 54 -1.39 -9.81 14.37
C LEU A 54 -1.44 -9.82 15.89
N THR A 55 -1.84 -8.72 16.53
CA THR A 55 -1.81 -8.60 17.99
C THR A 55 -3.10 -9.09 18.66
N GLY A 56 -4.22 -9.11 17.93
CA GLY A 56 -5.55 -9.34 18.50
C GLY A 56 -6.06 -8.19 19.37
N VAL A 57 -5.28 -7.13 19.56
CA VAL A 57 -5.65 -5.98 20.41
C VAL A 57 -6.62 -5.08 19.67
N GLY A 58 -7.76 -4.78 20.30
CA GLY A 58 -8.80 -3.94 19.69
C GLY A 58 -9.69 -4.66 18.68
N LEU A 59 -9.50 -5.97 18.58
CA LEU A 59 -10.36 -6.84 17.82
C LEU A 59 -11.35 -7.54 18.79
N GLU A 60 -12.64 -7.25 18.70
CA GLU A 60 -13.67 -7.95 19.44
C GLU A 60 -13.85 -9.36 18.84
N PRO A 61 -13.78 -10.46 19.62
CA PRO A 61 -14.00 -11.79 19.09
C PRO A 61 -15.44 -11.93 18.58
N THR A 62 -15.63 -12.13 17.30
CA THR A 62 -16.92 -12.56 16.76
C THR A 62 -17.01 -14.08 16.91
N GLY A 63 -17.49 -14.52 18.08
CA GLY A 63 -17.98 -15.87 18.39
C GLY A 63 -17.40 -17.05 17.62
N GLY A 64 -16.29 -17.64 18.10
CA GLY A 64 -16.01 -19.08 17.94
C GLY A 64 -15.66 -19.64 16.57
N ASP A 65 -15.51 -18.82 15.53
CA ASP A 65 -15.20 -19.27 14.17
C ASP A 65 -13.68 -19.25 13.89
N PRO A 66 -13.08 -20.31 13.31
CA PRO A 66 -11.69 -20.31 12.89
C PRO A 66 -11.31 -19.21 11.86
N GLY A 67 -12.28 -18.60 11.18
CA GLY A 67 -12.09 -17.40 10.31
C GLY A 67 -12.26 -16.06 11.06
N TRP A 68 -11.83 -15.95 12.31
CA TRP A 68 -12.09 -14.81 13.20
C TRP A 68 -11.65 -13.43 12.63
N LEU A 69 -10.65 -13.37 11.74
CA LEU A 69 -10.27 -12.11 11.08
C LEU A 69 -11.32 -11.64 10.05
N VAL A 70 -11.97 -12.55 9.33
CA VAL A 70 -12.93 -12.24 8.26
C VAL A 70 -14.15 -11.46 8.80
N GLY A 71 -14.61 -11.78 10.03
CA GLY A 71 -15.74 -11.12 10.68
C GLY A 71 -15.40 -9.77 11.32
N HIS A 72 -14.13 -9.35 11.31
CA HIS A 72 -13.67 -8.26 12.15
C HIS A 72 -14.07 -6.88 11.58
N ARG A 73 -14.80 -6.09 12.39
CA ARG A 73 -15.25 -4.75 12.02
C ARG A 73 -14.09 -3.82 11.63
N ALA A 74 -12.92 -3.96 12.26
CA ALA A 74 -11.72 -3.18 11.94
C ALA A 74 -11.14 -3.45 10.54
N LEU A 75 -11.43 -4.60 9.95
CA LEU A 75 -10.99 -4.98 8.62
C LEU A 75 -12.02 -4.62 7.55
N ARG A 76 -13.28 -4.39 7.90
CA ARG A 76 -14.31 -4.04 6.93
C ARG A 76 -14.08 -2.65 6.35
N LEU A 77 -14.15 -2.53 5.03
CA LEU A 77 -14.24 -1.23 4.35
C LEU A 77 -15.65 -0.66 4.43
N ARG A 78 -16.65 -1.52 4.31
CA ARG A 78 -18.09 -1.21 4.37
C ARG A 78 -18.83 -2.36 5.04
N GLU A 79 -19.99 -2.05 5.60
CA GLU A 79 -20.93 -3.08 6.03
C GLU A 79 -21.44 -3.86 4.79
N ASP A 80 -21.75 -5.14 4.96
CA ASP A 80 -22.15 -6.02 3.87
C ASP A 80 -23.37 -5.50 3.11
N SER A 81 -24.36 -4.93 3.84
CA SER A 81 -25.56 -4.33 3.27
C SER A 81 -25.27 -3.15 2.32
N VAL A 82 -24.18 -2.41 2.55
CA VAL A 82 -23.75 -1.31 1.67
C VAL A 82 -23.20 -1.88 0.37
N ILE A 83 -22.35 -2.91 0.45
CA ILE A 83 -21.80 -3.59 -0.73
C ILE A 83 -22.93 -4.26 -1.55
N ASP A 84 -23.86 -4.93 -0.87
CA ASP A 84 -25.02 -5.57 -1.52
C ASP A 84 -25.93 -4.54 -2.20
N GLY A 85 -26.06 -3.35 -1.62
CA GLY A 85 -26.84 -2.22 -2.19
C GLY A 85 -26.21 -1.61 -3.45
N LEU A 86 -24.94 -1.94 -3.78
CA LEU A 86 -24.32 -1.48 -5.02
C LEU A 86 -24.77 -2.26 -6.27
N ASP A 87 -25.54 -3.31 -6.12
CA ASP A 87 -25.98 -4.17 -7.24
C ASP A 87 -24.83 -4.58 -8.16
N LEU A 88 -23.84 -5.26 -7.57
CA LEU A 88 -22.63 -5.73 -8.24
C LEU A 88 -22.78 -7.18 -8.70
N ASP A 89 -22.34 -7.50 -9.92
CA ASP A 89 -21.92 -8.85 -10.28
C ASP A 89 -20.53 -9.09 -9.62
N PHE A 90 -20.55 -9.43 -8.33
CA PHE A 90 -19.31 -9.65 -7.56
C PHE A 90 -18.79 -11.08 -7.78
N ARG A 91 -17.55 -11.18 -8.29
CA ARG A 91 -16.89 -12.45 -8.61
C ARG A 91 -15.64 -12.64 -7.74
N PRO A 92 -15.78 -13.14 -6.51
CA PRO A 92 -14.63 -13.53 -5.67
C PRO A 92 -13.95 -14.78 -6.22
N SER A 93 -12.76 -15.09 -5.72
CA SER A 93 -11.94 -16.24 -6.17
C SER A 93 -11.75 -16.30 -7.69
N THR A 94 -11.77 -15.14 -8.34
CA THR A 94 -11.71 -15.03 -9.80
C THR A 94 -10.52 -14.15 -10.19
N ARG A 95 -9.55 -14.73 -10.88
CA ARG A 95 -8.35 -14.05 -11.33
C ARG A 95 -8.49 -13.53 -12.75
N VAL A 96 -8.08 -12.30 -12.99
CA VAL A 96 -7.96 -11.75 -14.33
C VAL A 96 -6.67 -12.26 -14.97
N VAL A 97 -6.77 -12.83 -16.17
CA VAL A 97 -5.64 -13.53 -16.84
C VAL A 97 -5.31 -12.98 -18.22
N GLY A 98 -6.10 -12.07 -18.75
CA GLY A 98 -5.81 -11.45 -20.05
C GLY A 98 -6.80 -10.35 -20.42
N LEU A 99 -6.40 -9.51 -21.37
CA LEU A 99 -7.20 -8.42 -21.92
C LEU A 99 -7.13 -8.46 -23.45
N ASP A 100 -8.27 -8.48 -24.10
CA ASP A 100 -8.43 -8.27 -25.54
C ASP A 100 -9.11 -6.91 -25.75
N THR A 101 -8.33 -5.91 -26.11
CA THR A 101 -8.84 -4.53 -26.31
C THR A 101 -9.61 -4.37 -27.61
N ALA A 102 -9.35 -5.22 -28.61
CA ALA A 102 -10.07 -5.19 -29.89
C ALA A 102 -11.48 -5.80 -29.74
N ALA A 103 -11.60 -6.92 -29.02
CA ALA A 103 -12.87 -7.53 -28.69
C ALA A 103 -13.60 -6.81 -27.53
N ARG A 104 -12.91 -5.97 -26.77
CA ARG A 104 -13.35 -5.39 -25.49
C ARG A 104 -13.74 -6.48 -24.49
N GLU A 105 -12.81 -7.40 -24.23
CA GLU A 105 -13.05 -8.55 -23.36
C GLU A 105 -11.92 -8.70 -22.32
N VAL A 106 -12.31 -8.94 -21.06
CA VAL A 106 -11.43 -9.32 -19.97
C VAL A 106 -11.55 -10.83 -19.75
N ARG A 107 -10.45 -11.56 -19.91
CA ARG A 107 -10.43 -13.01 -19.65
C ARG A 107 -10.18 -13.27 -18.17
N VAL A 108 -10.98 -14.14 -17.59
CA VAL A 108 -10.93 -14.48 -16.16
C VAL A 108 -10.87 -15.98 -15.94
N GLU A 109 -10.27 -16.38 -14.83
CA GLU A 109 -10.24 -17.77 -14.32
C GLU A 109 -10.82 -17.77 -12.91
N GLY A 110 -11.98 -18.41 -12.76
CA GLY A 110 -12.65 -18.67 -11.50
C GLY A 110 -12.54 -20.14 -11.08
N PRO A 111 -13.22 -20.54 -9.98
CA PRO A 111 -13.23 -21.92 -9.51
C PRO A 111 -13.82 -22.87 -10.56
N GLY A 112 -12.93 -23.56 -11.29
CA GLY A 112 -13.31 -24.61 -12.27
C GLY A 112 -13.70 -24.11 -13.65
N GLU A 113 -13.69 -22.80 -13.92
CA GLU A 113 -14.15 -22.25 -15.20
C GLU A 113 -13.27 -21.07 -15.67
N ARG A 114 -13.07 -21.03 -17.01
CA ARG A 114 -12.56 -19.85 -17.73
C ARG A 114 -13.71 -19.13 -18.38
N ASP A 115 -13.75 -17.80 -18.23
CA ASP A 115 -14.82 -16.96 -18.76
C ASP A 115 -14.23 -15.70 -19.41
N SER A 116 -15.05 -15.01 -20.19
CA SER A 116 -14.71 -13.73 -20.82
C SER A 116 -15.80 -12.71 -20.52
N LEU A 117 -15.41 -11.58 -19.96
CA LEU A 117 -16.30 -10.48 -19.57
C LEU A 117 -16.18 -9.35 -20.59
N ARG A 118 -17.27 -9.04 -21.28
CA ARG A 118 -17.34 -7.87 -22.17
C ARG A 118 -17.38 -6.60 -21.35
N TYR A 119 -16.84 -5.52 -21.90
CA TYR A 119 -16.86 -4.21 -21.27
C TYR A 119 -17.01 -3.07 -22.30
N ASP A 120 -17.73 -2.03 -21.93
CA ASP A 120 -17.70 -0.72 -22.57
C ASP A 120 -16.73 0.22 -21.85
N GLY A 121 -16.53 0.00 -20.51
CA GLY A 121 -15.55 0.65 -19.67
C GLY A 121 -14.82 -0.35 -18.79
N LEU A 122 -13.50 -0.18 -18.59
CA LEU A 122 -12.66 -1.02 -17.74
C LEU A 122 -11.88 -0.19 -16.74
N ILE A 123 -11.92 -0.59 -15.45
CA ILE A 123 -11.06 -0.04 -14.40
C ILE A 123 -10.10 -1.13 -13.93
N VAL A 124 -8.81 -0.95 -14.20
CA VAL A 124 -7.71 -1.83 -13.77
C VAL A 124 -7.31 -1.46 -12.35
N ALA A 125 -7.67 -2.30 -11.37
CA ALA A 125 -7.47 -2.10 -9.94
C ALA A 125 -6.82 -3.32 -9.26
N THR A 126 -6.08 -4.16 -10.02
CA THR A 126 -5.50 -5.43 -9.55
C THR A 126 -4.37 -5.25 -8.51
N GLY A 127 -3.85 -4.03 -8.35
CA GLY A 127 -2.88 -3.69 -7.31
C GLY A 127 -1.57 -4.46 -7.43
N ALA A 128 -1.10 -4.96 -6.29
CA ALA A 128 0.20 -5.61 -6.18
C ALA A 128 0.15 -6.78 -5.19
N ARG A 129 1.03 -7.77 -5.37
CA ARG A 129 1.28 -8.89 -4.47
C ARG A 129 2.65 -8.78 -3.81
N ALA A 130 2.81 -9.34 -2.62
CA ALA A 130 4.10 -9.37 -1.93
C ALA A 130 5.13 -10.19 -2.72
N ARG A 131 6.38 -9.74 -2.72
CA ARG A 131 7.52 -10.54 -3.21
C ARG A 131 7.79 -11.66 -2.23
N ARG A 132 7.72 -12.90 -2.71
CA ARG A 132 8.05 -14.08 -1.90
C ARG A 132 9.54 -14.40 -2.02
N PRO A 133 10.23 -14.73 -0.91
CA PRO A 133 11.55 -15.33 -0.98
C PRO A 133 11.50 -16.66 -1.75
N ASP A 134 12.62 -16.98 -2.41
CA ASP A 134 12.77 -18.25 -3.13
C ASP A 134 13.12 -19.38 -2.12
N THR A 135 12.08 -19.92 -1.49
CA THR A 135 12.18 -21.03 -0.53
C THR A 135 10.82 -21.70 -0.34
N ASP A 136 10.85 -23.03 -0.18
CA ASP A 136 9.67 -23.85 0.17
C ASP A 136 9.63 -24.19 1.66
N LEU A 137 10.53 -23.65 2.49
CA LEU A 137 10.56 -23.92 3.93
C LEU A 137 9.31 -23.36 4.60
N ALA A 138 8.62 -24.22 5.34
CA ALA A 138 7.54 -23.78 6.21
C ALA A 138 8.04 -22.75 7.25
N GLY A 139 7.19 -21.82 7.68
CA GLY A 139 7.56 -20.75 8.61
C GLY A 139 8.21 -19.53 7.95
N VAL A 140 8.34 -19.50 6.61
CA VAL A 140 8.70 -18.28 5.87
C VAL A 140 7.43 -17.71 5.23
N HIS A 141 7.03 -16.54 5.66
CA HIS A 141 5.79 -15.88 5.28
C HIS A 141 6.03 -14.52 4.64
N VAL A 142 5.05 -14.05 3.90
CA VAL A 142 4.88 -12.65 3.48
C VAL A 142 3.60 -12.11 4.12
N LEU A 143 3.35 -10.80 4.01
CA LEU A 143 2.14 -10.20 4.53
C LEU A 143 1.56 -9.20 3.52
N ARG A 144 0.46 -9.58 2.89
CA ARG A 144 -0.29 -8.72 1.97
C ARG A 144 -1.79 -8.99 2.01
N THR A 145 -2.20 -10.25 2.15
CA THR A 145 -3.59 -10.68 2.13
C THR A 145 -4.09 -11.00 3.53
N LEU A 146 -5.40 -11.19 3.66
CA LEU A 146 -6.02 -11.65 4.90
C LEU A 146 -5.50 -13.04 5.27
N ASP A 147 -5.41 -13.95 4.29
CA ASP A 147 -4.89 -15.31 4.50
C ASP A 147 -3.42 -15.29 4.95
N ASP A 148 -2.59 -14.36 4.41
CA ASP A 148 -1.22 -14.18 4.90
C ASP A 148 -1.23 -13.74 6.39
N ALA A 149 -2.13 -12.83 6.77
CA ALA A 149 -2.21 -12.34 8.15
C ALA A 149 -2.66 -13.43 9.11
N GLU A 150 -3.61 -14.29 8.72
CA GLU A 150 -4.04 -15.45 9.49
C GLU A 150 -2.90 -16.44 9.68
N ALA A 151 -2.15 -16.74 8.61
CA ALA A 151 -1.00 -17.64 8.68
C ALA A 151 0.12 -17.10 9.58
N VAL A 152 0.45 -15.80 9.48
CA VAL A 152 1.44 -15.16 10.36
C VAL A 152 0.97 -15.13 11.79
N ARG A 153 -0.30 -14.80 12.05
CA ARG A 153 -0.87 -14.80 13.40
C ARG A 153 -0.83 -16.18 14.06
N ALA A 154 -1.24 -17.22 13.35
CA ALA A 154 -1.17 -18.60 13.84
C ALA A 154 0.27 -19.03 14.18
N ALA A 155 1.25 -18.51 13.40
CA ALA A 155 2.65 -18.77 13.66
C ALA A 155 3.18 -17.99 14.88
N PHE A 156 2.63 -16.83 15.23
CA PHE A 156 3.01 -16.07 16.44
C PHE A 156 2.76 -16.89 17.72
N ASP A 157 1.65 -17.61 17.77
CA ASP A 157 1.28 -18.41 18.95
C ASP A 157 2.20 -19.63 19.19
N SER A 158 2.92 -20.07 18.14
CA SER A 158 3.77 -21.27 18.17
C SER A 158 5.28 -20.99 18.07
N SER A 159 5.69 -19.72 17.98
CA SER A 159 7.06 -19.36 17.64
C SER A 159 7.79 -18.61 18.76
N GLY A 160 9.10 -18.87 18.93
CA GLY A 160 9.96 -18.20 19.89
C GLY A 160 10.63 -16.94 19.32
N HIS A 161 11.35 -17.05 18.18
CA HIS A 161 12.13 -15.97 17.59
C HIS A 161 11.66 -15.67 16.17
N LEU A 162 11.20 -14.43 15.97
CA LEU A 162 10.81 -13.90 14.66
C LEU A 162 11.99 -13.15 14.02
N VAL A 163 12.30 -13.49 12.79
CA VAL A 163 13.17 -12.68 11.92
C VAL A 163 12.30 -11.96 10.88
N VAL A 164 12.33 -10.63 10.90
CA VAL A 164 11.68 -9.79 9.88
C VAL A 164 12.72 -9.34 8.87
N VAL A 165 12.48 -9.62 7.58
CA VAL A 165 13.37 -9.24 6.49
C VAL A 165 12.80 -8.03 5.75
N GLY A 166 13.50 -6.89 5.82
CA GLY A 166 13.10 -5.60 5.28
C GLY A 166 12.48 -4.67 6.32
N ALA A 167 13.12 -3.52 6.55
CA ALA A 167 12.64 -2.46 7.45
C ALA A 167 11.82 -1.38 6.71
N GLY A 168 11.05 -1.79 5.70
CA GLY A 168 9.98 -0.99 5.12
C GLY A 168 8.81 -0.85 6.10
N PHE A 169 7.74 -0.16 5.70
CA PHE A 169 6.59 0.10 6.59
C PHE A 169 5.97 -1.17 7.15
N VAL A 170 5.66 -2.15 6.28
CA VAL A 170 5.03 -3.41 6.70
C VAL A 170 5.95 -4.20 7.63
N GLY A 171 7.23 -4.36 7.28
CA GLY A 171 8.18 -5.09 8.13
C GLY A 171 8.37 -4.42 9.50
N ALA A 172 8.49 -3.09 9.54
CA ALA A 172 8.59 -2.33 10.78
C ALA A 172 7.33 -2.48 11.67
N GLU A 173 6.15 -2.48 11.06
CA GLU A 173 4.88 -2.71 11.78
C GLU A 173 4.76 -4.14 12.31
N VAL A 174 5.17 -5.15 11.51
CA VAL A 174 5.21 -6.55 11.96
C VAL A 174 6.16 -6.71 13.14
N ALA A 175 7.36 -6.13 13.07
CA ALA A 175 8.31 -6.15 14.18
C ALA A 175 7.72 -5.51 15.45
N ALA A 176 7.04 -4.37 15.32
CA ALA A 176 6.36 -3.70 16.42
C ALA A 176 5.22 -4.54 17.01
N SER A 177 4.42 -5.18 16.15
CA SER A 177 3.30 -6.05 16.56
C SER A 177 3.78 -7.31 17.28
N ALA A 178 4.84 -7.96 16.76
CA ALA A 178 5.44 -9.14 17.40
C ALA A 178 6.01 -8.80 18.79
N ARG A 179 6.70 -7.65 18.91
CA ARG A 179 7.17 -7.16 20.24
C ARG A 179 6.03 -6.87 21.21
N ALA A 180 4.91 -6.36 20.71
CA ALA A 180 3.74 -6.07 21.55
C ALA A 180 3.11 -7.33 22.18
N VAL A 181 3.25 -8.49 21.52
CA VAL A 181 2.82 -9.79 22.06
C VAL A 181 3.95 -10.57 22.74
N GLY A 182 5.11 -9.96 22.94
CA GLY A 182 6.22 -10.50 23.74
C GLY A 182 7.21 -11.39 23.01
N MET A 183 7.16 -11.48 21.67
CA MET A 183 8.10 -12.27 20.87
C MET A 183 9.51 -11.67 20.90
N GLU A 184 10.52 -12.51 20.76
CA GLU A 184 11.88 -12.10 20.41
C GLU A 184 11.94 -11.76 18.90
N VAL A 185 12.51 -10.60 18.55
CA VAL A 185 12.48 -10.08 17.18
C VAL A 185 13.85 -9.60 16.72
N THR A 186 14.30 -10.09 15.57
CA THR A 186 15.39 -9.48 14.78
C THR A 186 14.81 -8.84 13.51
N LEU A 187 15.15 -7.58 13.25
CA LEU A 187 14.78 -6.83 12.05
C LEU A 187 16.00 -6.61 11.16
N ILE A 188 15.99 -7.14 9.94
CA ILE A 188 17.10 -7.07 8.99
C ILE A 188 16.75 -6.08 7.89
N GLU A 189 17.70 -5.19 7.54
CA GLU A 189 17.58 -4.25 6.43
C GLU A 189 18.89 -4.17 5.64
N ALA A 190 18.81 -4.38 4.34
CA ALA A 190 19.97 -4.30 3.46
C ALA A 190 20.50 -2.87 3.29
N ALA A 191 19.64 -1.87 3.42
CA ALA A 191 20.04 -0.46 3.38
C ALA A 191 20.63 0.00 4.73
N PRO A 192 21.41 1.11 4.74
CA PRO A 192 22.01 1.65 5.94
C PRO A 192 21.02 2.13 7.00
N THR A 193 19.80 2.49 6.59
CA THR A 193 18.72 2.93 7.49
C THR A 193 17.36 2.48 6.95
N PRO A 194 16.35 2.32 7.81
CA PRO A 194 14.98 2.09 7.38
C PRO A 194 14.47 3.21 6.47
N LEU A 195 13.57 2.86 5.55
CA LEU A 195 12.89 3.80 4.66
C LEU A 195 13.82 4.69 3.81
N THR A 196 15.05 4.26 3.53
CA THR A 196 16.08 5.01 2.80
C THR A 196 15.59 5.61 1.48
N ARG A 197 14.56 5.03 0.84
CA ARG A 197 13.99 5.53 -0.43
C ARG A 197 13.05 6.72 -0.25
N VAL A 198 12.58 6.96 0.97
CA VAL A 198 11.45 7.87 1.24
C VAL A 198 11.84 9.00 2.17
N VAL A 199 12.84 8.79 3.06
CA VAL A 199 13.22 9.78 4.07
C VAL A 199 14.72 9.97 4.16
N ASP A 200 15.11 11.15 4.67
CA ASP A 200 16.49 11.45 5.05
C ASP A 200 17.03 10.44 6.09
N PRO A 201 18.31 10.05 6.02
CA PRO A 201 18.91 9.10 6.94
C PRO A 201 18.76 9.44 8.43
N ARG A 202 18.70 10.73 8.80
CA ARG A 202 18.45 11.16 10.19
C ARG A 202 17.10 10.69 10.71
N ILE A 203 16.06 10.77 9.86
CA ILE A 203 14.72 10.26 10.19
C ILE A 203 14.74 8.73 10.25
N GLY A 204 15.42 8.06 9.30
CA GLY A 204 15.62 6.61 9.33
C GLY A 204 16.33 6.15 10.61
N GLY A 205 17.32 6.92 11.10
CA GLY A 205 17.99 6.68 12.38
C GLY A 205 17.04 6.73 13.58
N VAL A 206 16.15 7.72 13.62
CA VAL A 206 15.11 7.81 14.66
C VAL A 206 14.22 6.58 14.70
N LEU A 207 13.82 6.06 13.53
CA LEU A 207 12.99 4.84 13.43
C LEU A 207 13.78 3.59 13.85
N THR A 208 15.07 3.51 13.51
CA THR A 208 15.98 2.45 14.00
C THR A 208 16.03 2.41 15.51
N ASP A 209 16.28 3.56 16.12
CA ASP A 209 16.37 3.67 17.58
C ASP A 209 15.04 3.32 18.24
N LEU A 210 13.92 3.71 17.64
CA LEU A 210 12.59 3.34 18.12
C LEU A 210 12.41 1.81 18.23
N HIS A 211 12.91 1.05 17.25
CA HIS A 211 12.90 -0.41 17.30
C HIS A 211 13.81 -0.96 18.38
N ARG A 212 15.05 -0.44 18.50
CA ARG A 212 16.02 -0.85 19.52
C ARG A 212 15.53 -0.57 20.94
N GLU A 213 14.94 0.61 21.18
CA GLU A 213 14.35 1.00 22.46
C GLU A 213 13.21 0.04 22.89
N ASN A 214 12.56 -0.62 21.94
CA ASN A 214 11.52 -1.61 22.20
C ASN A 214 12.04 -3.07 22.17
N GLY A 215 13.36 -3.26 22.22
CA GLY A 215 13.99 -4.57 22.37
C GLY A 215 14.08 -5.39 21.07
N VAL A 216 14.06 -4.75 19.91
CA VAL A 216 14.32 -5.40 18.63
C VAL A 216 15.82 -5.41 18.36
N ASP A 217 16.40 -6.55 17.99
CA ASP A 217 17.74 -6.63 17.41
C ASP A 217 17.69 -6.13 15.95
N VAL A 218 18.27 -4.95 15.68
CA VAL A 218 18.20 -4.32 14.36
C VAL A 218 19.54 -4.46 13.64
N ARG A 219 19.52 -5.18 12.52
CA ARG A 219 20.67 -5.44 11.64
C ARG A 219 20.50 -4.62 10.35
N LEU A 220 21.33 -3.60 10.19
CA LEU A 220 21.33 -2.68 9.04
C LEU A 220 22.55 -2.90 8.16
N GLY A 221 22.43 -2.57 6.87
CA GLY A 221 23.50 -2.67 5.89
C GLY A 221 23.85 -4.12 5.51
N VAL A 222 23.00 -5.08 5.84
CA VAL A 222 23.21 -6.50 5.54
C VAL A 222 21.96 -7.14 4.94
N GLY A 223 22.10 -7.79 3.79
CA GLY A 223 21.03 -8.52 3.12
C GLY A 223 20.92 -9.97 3.60
N VAL A 224 19.80 -10.60 3.32
CA VAL A 224 19.61 -12.05 3.49
C VAL A 224 20.14 -12.77 2.24
N SER A 225 20.95 -13.80 2.44
CA SER A 225 21.48 -14.66 1.37
C SER A 225 20.76 -16.00 1.24
N GLY A 226 19.97 -16.40 2.23
CA GLY A 226 19.22 -17.66 2.17
C GLY A 226 18.55 -18.03 3.49
N PHE A 227 17.82 -19.15 3.44
CA PHE A 227 17.12 -19.75 4.58
C PHE A 227 17.55 -21.20 4.72
N GLU A 228 17.71 -21.69 5.96
CA GLU A 228 18.13 -23.04 6.26
C GLU A 228 17.13 -23.72 7.19
N GLY A 229 17.00 -25.05 7.04
CA GLY A 229 16.18 -25.90 7.89
C GLY A 229 15.77 -27.20 7.21
N ALA A 230 15.24 -28.13 7.99
CA ALA A 230 14.76 -29.42 7.52
C ALA A 230 13.23 -29.39 7.35
N GLY A 231 12.76 -28.84 6.20
CA GLY A 231 11.33 -28.68 5.88
C GLY A 231 10.66 -27.48 6.55
N ARG A 232 11.27 -26.89 7.59
CA ARG A 232 10.86 -25.66 8.25
C ARG A 232 12.08 -24.77 8.45
N VAL A 233 11.89 -23.44 8.48
CA VAL A 233 12.98 -22.51 8.76
C VAL A 233 13.50 -22.71 10.18
N GLU A 234 14.83 -22.82 10.28
CA GLU A 234 15.59 -22.91 11.53
C GLU A 234 16.60 -21.77 11.64
N ARG A 235 17.00 -21.22 10.48
CA ARG A 235 18.05 -20.20 10.42
C ARG A 235 17.93 -19.31 9.18
N VAL A 236 18.26 -18.02 9.34
CA VAL A 236 18.42 -17.05 8.27
C VAL A 236 19.88 -16.75 8.06
N ARG A 237 20.41 -16.95 6.85
CA ARG A 237 21.79 -16.61 6.48
C ARG A 237 21.87 -15.19 5.96
N LEU A 238 22.86 -14.45 6.41
CA LEU A 238 23.14 -13.10 5.98
C LEU A 238 24.26 -13.05 4.92
N ALA A 239 24.30 -11.96 4.17
CA ALA A 239 25.29 -11.76 3.10
C ALA A 239 26.74 -11.58 3.62
N ASP A 240 26.92 -11.25 4.89
CA ASP A 240 28.22 -11.16 5.56
C ASP A 240 28.75 -12.51 6.07
N GLY A 241 28.03 -13.60 5.83
CA GLY A 241 28.37 -14.96 6.25
C GLY A 241 27.84 -15.32 7.65
N SER A 242 27.29 -14.40 8.41
CA SER A 242 26.64 -14.69 9.69
C SER A 242 25.28 -15.35 9.51
N ALA A 243 24.74 -15.94 10.58
CA ALA A 243 23.43 -16.55 10.58
C ALA A 243 22.66 -16.19 11.86
N ILE A 244 21.34 -16.17 11.77
CA ILE A 244 20.42 -15.87 12.88
C ILE A 244 19.46 -17.05 13.00
N ASP A 245 19.35 -17.64 14.19
CA ASP A 245 18.37 -18.68 14.44
C ASP A 245 16.95 -18.08 14.35
N ALA A 246 16.05 -18.78 13.70
CA ALA A 246 14.70 -18.30 13.43
C ALA A 246 13.70 -19.46 13.44
N SER A 247 12.62 -19.32 14.18
CA SER A 247 11.47 -20.24 14.13
C SER A 247 10.35 -19.72 13.21
N LEU A 248 10.41 -18.42 12.88
CA LEU A 248 9.48 -17.74 12.02
C LEU A 248 10.19 -16.62 11.24
N VAL A 249 9.86 -16.47 9.97
CA VAL A 249 10.33 -15.37 9.12
C VAL A 249 9.14 -14.66 8.49
N VAL A 250 9.13 -13.34 8.53
CA VAL A 250 8.21 -12.52 7.74
C VAL A 250 9.01 -11.61 6.80
N ALA A 251 8.83 -11.79 5.49
CA ALA A 251 9.54 -11.05 4.47
C ALA A 251 8.71 -9.87 3.94
N GLY A 252 9.18 -8.64 4.21
CA GLY A 252 8.66 -7.38 3.72
C GLY A 252 9.60 -6.73 2.70
N VAL A 253 9.96 -7.46 1.62
CA VAL A 253 10.98 -7.08 0.64
C VAL A 253 10.43 -6.40 -0.63
N GLY A 254 9.24 -5.83 -0.54
CA GLY A 254 8.57 -5.12 -1.63
C GLY A 254 7.50 -5.95 -2.32
N VAL A 255 7.03 -5.44 -3.45
CA VAL A 255 5.87 -5.99 -4.18
C VAL A 255 6.18 -6.22 -5.65
N HIS A 256 5.36 -7.06 -6.28
CA HIS A 256 5.19 -7.16 -7.74
C HIS A 256 3.82 -6.63 -8.12
N LEU A 257 3.74 -5.78 -9.14
CA LEU A 257 2.48 -5.29 -9.67
C LEU A 257 1.73 -6.41 -10.39
N ASN A 258 0.43 -6.50 -10.18
CA ASN A 258 -0.41 -7.52 -10.83
C ASN A 258 -0.89 -7.03 -12.20
N THR A 259 0.04 -6.85 -13.13
CA THR A 259 -0.19 -6.28 -14.46
C THR A 259 0.24 -7.19 -15.62
N GLU A 260 0.71 -8.40 -15.33
CA GLU A 260 1.18 -9.35 -16.35
C GLU A 260 0.12 -9.66 -17.39
N TRP A 261 -1.16 -9.69 -16.99
CA TRP A 261 -2.31 -9.97 -17.84
C TRP A 261 -2.59 -8.86 -18.87
N LEU A 262 -1.99 -7.67 -18.70
CA LEU A 262 -2.07 -6.55 -19.63
C LEU A 262 -1.03 -6.63 -20.75
N ARG A 263 -0.03 -7.50 -20.65
CA ARG A 263 1.02 -7.62 -21.67
C ARG A 263 0.44 -8.02 -23.01
N GLY A 264 0.80 -7.28 -24.08
CA GLY A 264 0.32 -7.51 -25.42
C GLY A 264 -1.12 -7.05 -25.69
N SER A 265 -1.80 -6.43 -24.73
CA SER A 265 -3.17 -5.93 -24.91
C SER A 265 -3.27 -4.57 -25.60
N GLY A 266 -2.15 -3.84 -25.74
CA GLY A 266 -2.13 -2.45 -26.20
C GLY A 266 -2.15 -1.42 -25.05
N VAL A 267 -2.36 -1.84 -23.80
CA VAL A 267 -2.15 -0.98 -22.61
C VAL A 267 -0.65 -0.81 -22.40
N GLU A 268 -0.18 0.44 -22.38
CA GLU A 268 1.23 0.75 -22.17
C GLU A 268 1.66 0.52 -20.72
N LEU A 269 2.81 -0.17 -20.56
CA LEU A 269 3.43 -0.45 -19.28
C LEU A 269 4.87 0.09 -19.26
N PHE A 270 5.30 0.56 -18.08
CA PHE A 270 6.72 0.78 -17.81
C PHE A 270 7.46 -0.54 -17.54
N ASP A 271 8.79 -0.51 -17.53
CA ASP A 271 9.65 -1.67 -17.28
C ASP A 271 9.41 -2.30 -15.90
N ASP A 272 8.99 -1.51 -14.90
CA ASP A 272 8.62 -1.97 -13.55
C ASP A 272 7.22 -2.62 -13.51
N GLY A 273 6.52 -2.68 -14.64
CA GLY A 273 5.17 -3.19 -14.78
C GLY A 273 4.07 -2.20 -14.41
N SER A 274 4.39 -0.96 -14.05
CA SER A 274 3.37 0.04 -13.77
C SER A 274 2.65 0.49 -15.06
N VAL A 275 1.35 0.78 -14.94
CA VAL A 275 0.50 1.20 -16.07
C VAL A 275 0.73 2.67 -16.36
N VAL A 276 1.02 3.01 -17.60
CA VAL A 276 1.15 4.40 -18.07
C VAL A 276 -0.25 5.04 -18.12
N CYS A 277 -0.48 6.05 -17.28
CA CYS A 277 -1.74 6.80 -17.25
C CYS A 277 -1.52 8.26 -17.64
N ASP A 278 -2.58 8.92 -18.12
CA ASP A 278 -2.65 10.38 -18.20
C ASP A 278 -3.00 11.01 -16.85
N GLU A 279 -3.16 12.32 -16.80
CA GLU A 279 -3.54 13.06 -15.59
C GLU A 279 -4.97 12.76 -15.09
N TYR A 280 -5.77 12.07 -15.87
CA TYR A 280 -7.13 11.64 -15.55
C TYR A 280 -7.21 10.20 -15.08
N SER A 281 -6.05 9.50 -14.94
CA SER A 281 -5.93 8.06 -14.70
C SER A 281 -6.37 7.18 -15.88
N ALA A 282 -6.53 7.73 -17.10
CA ALA A 282 -6.83 6.97 -18.30
C ALA A 282 -5.54 6.36 -18.86
N THR A 283 -5.65 5.16 -19.42
CA THR A 283 -4.55 4.45 -20.09
C THR A 283 -4.43 4.86 -21.57
N SER A 284 -3.50 4.25 -22.31
CA SER A 284 -3.37 4.39 -23.76
C SER A 284 -4.57 3.85 -24.54
N VAL A 285 -5.45 3.06 -23.90
CA VAL A 285 -6.62 2.43 -24.52
C VAL A 285 -7.89 3.19 -24.13
N PRO A 286 -8.76 3.58 -25.09
CA PRO A 286 -10.00 4.29 -24.81
C PRO A 286 -10.90 3.54 -23.81
N ASN A 287 -11.51 4.27 -22.87
CA ASN A 287 -12.39 3.76 -21.81
C ASN A 287 -11.73 2.73 -20.86
N VAL A 288 -10.38 2.66 -20.84
CA VAL A 288 -9.62 1.84 -19.89
C VAL A 288 -8.85 2.75 -18.96
N TYR A 289 -9.12 2.64 -17.67
CA TYR A 289 -8.50 3.43 -16.59
C TYR A 289 -7.69 2.51 -15.69
N ALA A 290 -6.64 3.03 -15.04
CA ALA A 290 -5.87 2.28 -14.07
C ALA A 290 -5.72 3.07 -12.77
N VAL A 291 -5.86 2.36 -11.62
CA VAL A 291 -5.94 2.98 -10.30
C VAL A 291 -5.17 2.21 -9.21
N GLY A 292 -4.78 2.91 -8.16
CA GLY A 292 -4.09 2.35 -7.00
C GLY A 292 -2.62 2.05 -7.27
N ASP A 293 -2.09 1.01 -6.64
CA ASP A 293 -0.65 0.70 -6.56
C ASP A 293 0.05 0.56 -7.92
N LEU A 294 -0.69 0.18 -8.95
CA LEU A 294 -0.16 -0.07 -10.30
C LEU A 294 -0.19 1.16 -11.22
N ALA A 295 -0.96 2.19 -10.89
CA ALA A 295 -1.10 3.36 -11.76
C ALA A 295 0.09 4.30 -11.63
N ASN A 296 0.62 4.74 -12.77
CA ASN A 296 1.72 5.71 -12.86
C ASN A 296 1.27 6.88 -13.73
N TRP A 297 1.08 8.06 -13.12
CA TRP A 297 0.49 9.23 -13.79
C TRP A 297 1.30 10.49 -13.55
N PRO A 298 1.20 11.51 -14.45
CA PRO A 298 1.88 12.78 -14.28
C PRO A 298 1.27 13.56 -13.12
N HIS A 299 2.12 14.11 -12.23
CA HIS A 299 1.69 14.93 -11.11
C HIS A 299 2.33 16.32 -11.17
N PRO A 300 1.55 17.41 -11.28
CA PRO A 300 2.09 18.73 -11.58
C PRO A 300 2.97 19.33 -10.47
N ARG A 301 2.77 18.93 -9.22
CA ARG A 301 3.46 19.50 -8.05
C ARG A 301 4.72 18.76 -7.63
N PHE A 302 4.84 17.47 -7.96
CA PHE A 302 5.97 16.64 -7.50
C PHE A 302 6.99 16.31 -8.59
N GLY A 303 6.97 17.07 -9.68
CA GLY A 303 8.04 17.10 -10.68
C GLY A 303 8.18 15.84 -11.52
N GLY A 304 7.09 15.37 -12.12
CA GLY A 304 7.15 14.23 -13.02
C GLY A 304 5.98 13.27 -12.86
N ARG A 305 6.27 12.01 -13.11
CA ARG A 305 5.30 10.93 -12.92
C ARG A 305 5.46 10.31 -11.53
N ILE A 306 4.35 9.93 -10.92
CA ILE A 306 4.34 9.29 -9.61
C ILE A 306 3.52 7.98 -9.65
N ARG A 307 3.91 7.05 -8.79
CA ARG A 307 3.19 5.83 -8.46
C ARG A 307 3.18 5.68 -6.93
N LEU A 308 2.04 5.47 -6.34
CA LEU A 308 1.85 5.47 -4.89
C LEU A 308 1.15 4.20 -4.43
N GLU A 309 1.76 3.49 -3.49
CA GLU A 309 1.20 2.30 -2.82
C GLU A 309 0.52 2.72 -1.50
N HIS A 310 -0.31 3.78 -1.55
CA HIS A 310 -0.96 4.36 -0.38
C HIS A 310 -2.45 4.05 -0.36
N TRP A 311 -2.98 3.72 0.82
CA TRP A 311 -4.39 3.45 1.06
C TRP A 311 -5.30 4.61 0.58
N THR A 312 -4.94 5.85 0.95
CA THR A 312 -5.71 7.04 0.53
C THR A 312 -5.65 7.26 -0.98
N ASN A 313 -4.49 7.02 -1.60
CA ASN A 313 -4.37 7.11 -3.05
C ASN A 313 -5.28 6.09 -3.77
N ALA A 314 -5.33 4.85 -3.28
CA ALA A 314 -6.17 3.82 -3.87
C ALA A 314 -7.66 4.21 -3.83
N SER A 315 -8.13 4.74 -2.70
CA SER A 315 -9.49 5.24 -2.52
C SER A 315 -9.79 6.43 -3.45
N GLU A 316 -9.02 7.52 -3.32
CA GLU A 316 -9.26 8.77 -4.07
C GLU A 316 -9.10 8.59 -5.59
N GLN A 317 -8.15 7.74 -6.04
CA GLN A 317 -7.92 7.48 -7.46
C GLN A 317 -9.02 6.60 -8.05
N GLY A 318 -9.56 5.63 -7.29
CA GLY A 318 -10.72 4.84 -7.69
C GLY A 318 -11.94 5.71 -7.98
N GLU A 319 -12.26 6.62 -7.06
CA GLU A 319 -13.34 7.61 -7.24
C GLU A 319 -13.11 8.55 -8.44
N ALA A 320 -11.85 9.03 -8.59
CA ALA A 320 -11.51 9.93 -9.69
C ALA A 320 -11.60 9.24 -11.07
N ALA A 321 -11.15 8.01 -11.19
CA ALA A 321 -11.24 7.25 -12.43
C ALA A 321 -12.69 6.93 -12.81
N ALA A 322 -13.53 6.52 -11.85
CA ALA A 322 -14.94 6.29 -12.05
C ALA A 322 -15.66 7.57 -12.55
N ARG A 323 -15.39 8.71 -11.91
CA ARG A 323 -15.89 10.00 -12.35
C ARG A 323 -15.47 10.33 -13.78
N ASN A 324 -14.19 10.14 -14.08
CA ASN A 324 -13.61 10.49 -15.37
C ASN A 324 -14.10 9.56 -16.49
N LEU A 325 -14.33 8.27 -16.20
CA LEU A 325 -14.90 7.32 -17.15
C LEU A 325 -16.33 7.74 -17.58
N LEU A 326 -17.15 8.25 -16.65
CA LEU A 326 -18.50 8.70 -16.94
C LEU A 326 -18.56 10.11 -17.55
N ALA A 327 -17.53 10.94 -17.33
CA ALA A 327 -17.57 12.37 -17.68
C ALA A 327 -17.34 12.66 -19.18
N GLY A 328 -16.92 11.69 -19.99
CA GLY A 328 -16.59 11.91 -21.41
C GLY A 328 -15.54 13.02 -21.59
N SER A 329 -15.96 14.18 -22.10
CA SER A 329 -15.08 15.36 -22.28
C SER A 329 -14.90 16.21 -21.02
N GLY A 330 -15.71 16.01 -19.98
CA GLY A 330 -15.69 16.77 -18.72
C GLY A 330 -14.74 16.23 -17.66
N ARG A 331 -13.68 15.52 -18.03
CA ARG A 331 -12.71 14.91 -17.11
C ARG A 331 -11.98 15.94 -16.25
N THR A 332 -11.62 15.54 -15.04
CA THR A 332 -10.87 16.38 -14.08
C THR A 332 -9.56 15.71 -13.72
N PRO A 333 -8.41 16.41 -13.79
CA PRO A 333 -7.12 15.85 -13.39
C PRO A 333 -7.10 15.35 -11.95
N PHE A 334 -6.42 14.24 -11.72
CA PHE A 334 -6.19 13.66 -10.40
C PHE A 334 -4.88 14.19 -9.82
N THR A 335 -4.98 15.14 -8.90
CA THR A 335 -3.82 15.84 -8.32
C THR A 335 -3.87 15.85 -6.79
N PRO A 336 -3.88 14.69 -6.12
CA PRO A 336 -3.98 14.62 -4.67
C PRO A 336 -2.72 15.17 -3.99
N VAL A 337 -2.82 15.50 -2.70
CA VAL A 337 -1.66 15.56 -1.83
C VAL A 337 -1.42 14.14 -1.30
N PRO A 338 -0.34 13.46 -1.71
CA PRO A 338 -0.05 12.13 -1.21
C PRO A 338 -0.07 12.11 0.32
N TYR A 339 -0.68 11.07 0.88
CA TYR A 339 -0.69 10.90 2.32
C TYR A 339 -0.55 9.42 2.66
N PHE A 340 0.36 9.15 3.59
CA PHE A 340 0.45 7.84 4.17
C PHE A 340 0.75 7.92 5.66
N TRP A 341 0.49 6.82 6.39
CA TRP A 341 0.87 6.69 7.80
C TRP A 341 1.37 5.28 8.13
N SER A 342 2.11 5.20 9.22
CA SER A 342 2.50 3.95 9.86
C SER A 342 2.33 4.07 11.36
N ASP A 343 1.82 3.03 12.00
CA ASP A 343 1.70 2.96 13.45
C ASP A 343 2.67 1.91 14.00
N GLN A 344 3.64 2.34 14.81
CA GLN A 344 4.64 1.49 15.43
C GLN A 344 4.75 1.85 16.91
N TYR A 345 4.65 0.87 17.81
CA TYR A 345 4.73 1.08 19.27
C TYR A 345 3.80 2.19 19.77
N ARG A 346 2.56 2.25 19.26
CA ARG A 346 1.58 3.32 19.53
C ARG A 346 2.06 4.73 19.13
N LYS A 347 3.05 4.83 18.26
CA LYS A 347 3.53 6.10 17.72
C LYS A 347 3.17 6.16 16.24
N LYS A 348 2.41 7.20 15.89
CA LYS A 348 2.02 7.45 14.49
C LYS A 348 3.09 8.24 13.77
N ILE A 349 3.54 7.69 12.65
CA ILE A 349 4.40 8.32 11.65
C ILE A 349 3.50 8.72 10.49
N GLN A 350 3.62 9.93 10.00
CA GLN A 350 2.80 10.43 8.89
C GLN A 350 3.66 11.18 7.90
N LEU A 351 3.37 10.99 6.61
CA LEU A 351 3.98 11.77 5.53
C LEU A 351 2.88 12.34 4.64
N LEU A 352 2.87 13.65 4.50
CA LEU A 352 2.13 14.39 3.48
C LEU A 352 3.09 14.75 2.35
N GLY A 353 2.66 14.65 1.09
CA GLY A 353 3.49 14.89 -0.07
C GLY A 353 4.47 13.76 -0.35
N GLN A 354 5.66 14.09 -0.80
CA GLN A 354 6.72 13.15 -1.13
C GLN A 354 8.02 13.49 -0.41
N GLY A 355 8.77 12.46 -0.04
CA GLY A 355 10.11 12.58 0.48
C GLY A 355 11.12 11.80 -0.37
N ALA A 356 12.39 12.15 -0.26
CA ALA A 356 13.51 11.45 -0.83
C ALA A 356 14.75 11.52 0.08
N PRO A 357 15.73 10.64 -0.09
CA PRO A 357 16.91 10.58 0.76
C PRO A 357 17.76 11.87 0.77
N ALA A 358 17.77 12.57 -0.36
CA ALA A 358 18.57 13.77 -0.57
C ALA A 358 17.78 15.07 -0.37
N ASP A 359 16.57 15.01 0.19
CA ASP A 359 15.78 16.21 0.45
C ASP A 359 16.43 17.06 1.56
N GLN A 360 16.30 18.37 1.42
CA GLN A 360 16.55 19.29 2.51
C GLN A 360 15.55 19.03 3.64
N VAL A 361 16.02 18.94 4.88
CA VAL A 361 15.16 18.64 6.04
C VAL A 361 15.31 19.73 7.09
N SER A 362 14.18 20.27 7.55
CA SER A 362 14.09 21.18 8.70
C SER A 362 13.10 20.67 9.72
N PHE A 363 13.52 20.47 10.96
CA PHE A 363 12.64 20.15 12.08
C PHE A 363 11.97 21.43 12.56
N VAL A 364 10.72 21.65 12.16
CA VAL A 364 9.99 22.90 12.45
C VAL A 364 9.24 22.85 13.78
N HIS A 365 9.00 21.66 14.33
CA HIS A 365 8.46 21.49 15.69
C HIS A 365 9.08 20.26 16.34
N GLY A 366 9.44 20.39 17.62
CA GLY A 366 10.04 19.31 18.41
C GLY A 366 11.41 18.88 17.88
N SER A 367 11.87 17.72 18.29
CA SER A 367 13.17 17.21 17.88
C SER A 367 13.19 15.68 17.68
N PRO A 368 14.18 15.15 16.94
CA PRO A 368 14.44 13.69 16.85
C PRO A 368 14.66 13.04 18.21
N GLU A 369 15.36 13.72 19.12
CA GLU A 369 15.71 13.26 20.47
C GLU A 369 14.46 13.02 21.33
N ASP A 370 13.43 13.89 21.18
CA ASP A 370 12.16 13.77 21.89
C ASP A 370 11.25 12.68 21.32
N ARG A 371 11.63 12.06 20.21
CA ARG A 371 10.76 11.13 19.43
C ARG A 371 9.39 11.76 19.14
N LYS A 372 9.34 13.09 18.97
CA LYS A 372 8.14 13.86 18.68
C LYS A 372 8.50 15.12 17.91
N PHE A 373 8.17 15.16 16.62
CA PHE A 373 8.53 16.30 15.77
C PHE A 373 7.61 16.43 14.55
N VAL A 374 7.72 17.57 13.88
CA VAL A 374 7.32 17.78 12.48
C VAL A 374 8.55 18.26 11.72
N ALA A 375 8.87 17.60 10.62
CA ALA A 375 9.93 17.92 9.70
C ALA A 375 9.37 18.32 8.34
N PHE A 376 9.87 19.39 7.76
CA PHE A 376 9.66 19.74 6.37
C PHE A 376 10.72 19.08 5.51
N LEU A 377 10.30 18.63 4.32
CA LEU A 377 11.14 18.03 3.30
C LEU A 377 11.10 18.92 2.07
N GLY A 378 12.26 19.28 1.53
CA GLY A 378 12.36 20.22 0.41
C GLY A 378 13.33 19.77 -0.65
N ARG A 379 13.03 20.09 -1.92
CA ARG A 379 13.85 19.80 -3.07
C ARG A 379 13.75 20.93 -4.08
N GLY A 380 14.91 21.37 -4.62
CA GLY A 380 14.93 22.44 -5.61
C GLY A 380 14.34 23.76 -5.13
N GLY A 381 14.48 24.09 -3.83
CA GLY A 381 13.92 25.29 -3.24
C GLY A 381 12.40 25.25 -2.98
N MET A 382 11.76 24.11 -3.15
CA MET A 382 10.31 23.92 -2.95
C MET A 382 10.03 22.95 -1.81
N LEU A 383 8.95 23.17 -1.08
CA LEU A 383 8.40 22.19 -0.14
C LEU A 383 7.84 21.00 -0.91
N THR A 384 8.31 19.79 -0.62
CA THR A 384 7.85 18.55 -1.26
C THR A 384 7.11 17.63 -0.30
N GLY A 385 7.38 17.74 1.01
CA GLY A 385 6.73 16.88 1.99
C GLY A 385 6.75 17.45 3.41
N VAL A 386 5.86 16.92 4.23
CA VAL A 386 5.78 17.19 5.67
C VAL A 386 5.69 15.86 6.39
N LEU A 387 6.71 15.55 7.20
CA LEU A 387 6.73 14.32 8.00
C LEU A 387 6.48 14.64 9.47
N GLY A 388 5.59 13.89 10.08
CA GLY A 388 5.29 13.99 11.50
C GLY A 388 5.51 12.68 12.24
N LEU A 389 6.17 12.75 13.39
CA LEU A 389 6.21 11.67 14.38
C LEU A 389 5.47 12.13 15.64
N ARG A 390 4.41 11.37 16.04
CA ARG A 390 3.58 11.69 17.23
C ARG A 390 3.02 13.12 17.23
N SER A 391 2.79 13.72 16.07
CA SER A 391 2.41 15.13 15.91
C SER A 391 1.27 15.35 14.92
N THR A 392 0.31 14.43 14.85
CA THR A 392 -0.78 14.43 13.87
C THR A 392 -1.46 15.80 13.66
N PRO A 393 -1.95 16.52 14.69
CA PRO A 393 -2.64 17.79 14.46
C PRO A 393 -1.73 18.86 13.84
N ARG A 394 -0.43 18.87 14.23
CA ARG A 394 0.55 19.81 13.68
C ARG A 394 0.93 19.45 12.25
N THR A 395 1.13 18.16 11.96
CA THR A 395 1.43 17.66 10.61
C THR A 395 0.31 18.03 9.65
N MET A 396 -0.93 17.74 10.01
CA MET A 396 -2.10 18.00 9.15
C MET A 396 -2.35 19.49 8.89
N ARG A 397 -1.96 20.39 9.80
CA ARG A 397 -2.04 21.86 9.61
C ARG A 397 -1.32 22.32 8.34
N TYR A 398 -0.25 21.63 7.96
CA TYR A 398 0.59 22.02 6.81
C TYR A 398 0.15 21.38 5.48
N ARG A 399 -0.94 20.58 5.46
CA ARG A 399 -1.46 19.97 4.23
C ARG A 399 -1.72 21.03 3.14
N GLY A 400 -2.30 22.18 3.50
CA GLY A 400 -2.60 23.27 2.57
C GLY A 400 -1.37 23.88 1.87
N LEU A 401 -0.17 23.77 2.46
CA LEU A 401 1.07 24.21 1.80
C LEU A 401 1.46 23.29 0.64
N LEU A 402 1.01 22.03 0.64
CA LEU A 402 1.27 21.05 -0.40
C LEU A 402 0.17 21.01 -1.47
N GLU A 403 -0.92 21.76 -1.31
CA GLU A 403 -2.00 21.87 -2.31
C GLU A 403 -1.66 22.85 -3.44
N LYS A 404 -0.65 23.68 -3.23
CA LYS A 404 -0.10 24.63 -4.22
C LYS A 404 1.42 24.59 -4.21
N PRO A 405 2.10 25.07 -5.28
CA PRO A 405 3.53 25.28 -5.22
C PRO A 405 3.88 26.25 -4.07
N THR A 406 4.71 25.78 -3.11
CA THR A 406 5.14 26.57 -1.96
C THR A 406 6.66 26.51 -1.89
N THR A 407 7.31 27.65 -1.86
CA THR A 407 8.78 27.74 -1.73
C THR A 407 9.21 27.27 -0.34
N TRP A 408 10.47 26.88 -0.23
CA TRP A 408 11.04 26.45 1.04
C TRP A 408 10.95 27.56 2.11
N ASP A 409 11.26 28.80 1.74
CA ASP A 409 11.25 29.95 2.65
C ASP A 409 9.82 30.30 3.10
N GLU A 410 8.85 30.27 2.19
CA GLU A 410 7.43 30.45 2.56
C GLU A 410 6.96 29.36 3.54
N ALA A 411 7.39 28.11 3.33
CA ALA A 411 7.05 27.02 4.22
C ALA A 411 7.65 27.22 5.62
N LEU A 412 8.94 27.58 5.70
CA LEU A 412 9.60 27.88 6.98
C LEU A 412 8.94 29.07 7.69
N ALA A 413 8.63 30.14 6.96
CA ALA A 413 7.93 31.31 7.52
C ALA A 413 6.55 30.93 8.07
N ALA A 414 5.79 30.06 7.38
CA ALA A 414 4.50 29.56 7.86
C ALA A 414 4.60 28.73 9.15
N ALA A 415 5.78 28.15 9.41
CA ALA A 415 6.07 27.43 10.64
C ALA A 415 6.68 28.33 11.75
N GLY A 416 6.93 29.62 11.47
CA GLY A 416 7.59 30.54 12.39
C GLY A 416 9.10 30.29 12.54
N VAL A 417 9.72 29.64 11.55
CA VAL A 417 11.16 29.34 11.52
C VAL A 417 11.83 30.33 10.57
N THR A 418 12.85 31.04 11.09
CA THR A 418 13.65 31.95 10.25
C THR A 418 14.57 31.11 9.36
N PRO A 419 14.60 31.34 8.03
CA PRO A 419 15.56 30.66 7.17
C PRO A 419 16.98 30.95 7.62
N SER A 420 17.79 29.91 7.79
CA SER A 420 19.24 30.09 7.97
C SER A 420 19.80 30.65 6.67
N ARG A 421 20.45 31.82 6.73
CA ARG A 421 21.13 32.45 5.59
C ARG A 421 22.33 31.63 5.16
#